data_e224d36159e8b1fa56821316933e60ce
#
_entry.id   e224d36159e8b1fa56821316933e60ce
#
_cell.length_a   1.000
_cell.length_b   1.000
_cell.length_c   1.000
_cell.angle_alpha   90.00
_cell.angle_beta   90.00
_cell.angle_gamma   90.00
#
_symmetry.space_group_name_H-M   'P 1'
#
loop_
_entity.id
_entity.type
_entity.pdbx_description
1 polymer ?
#
loop_
_entity_poly.entity_id
_entity_poly.type
_entity_poly.pdbx_seq_one_letter_code
_entity_poly.pdbx_strand_id
1 'polypeptide(L)'
;AAALDGATGMGLITRTAGAKRTKAEIKRDYEYLLRLWETIRETTLSSNAPSLIYEEENLVRRAVRDMFDKDFDGIQVEGYEGWKQARDFMRVLMPAQAKNVHRYRGSKPLFAANGIEDLLPQIHQPVGPLKSGGYLVINQTEALVAIDVNSGRATKERNVEQTAYK
;
A
#
# COMPACT_ATOMS: atom_id res chain seq x y z
N ALA A 1 -21.11 4.68 13.68
CA ALA A 1 -21.01 4.07 15.01
C ALA A 1 -22.28 3.27 15.37
N ALA A 2 -23.50 3.84 15.20
CA ALA A 2 -24.76 3.18 15.59
C ALA A 2 -25.13 1.86 14.86
N ALA A 3 -24.36 1.46 13.85
CA ALA A 3 -24.61 0.25 13.06
C ALA A 3 -23.58 -0.87 13.29
N LEU A 4 -22.68 -0.68 14.25
CA LEU A 4 -21.71 -1.67 14.69
C LEU A 4 -22.11 -2.10 16.11
N ASP A 5 -22.47 -3.36 16.30
CA ASP A 5 -22.65 -3.94 17.63
C ASP A 5 -21.29 -3.97 18.33
N GLY A 6 -21.04 -2.96 19.16
CA GLY A 6 -19.84 -2.90 19.97
C GLY A 6 -19.83 -4.04 20.99
N ALA A 7 -18.72 -4.74 21.11
CA ALA A 7 -18.55 -5.71 22.18
C ALA A 7 -18.73 -5.02 23.53
N THR A 8 -19.44 -5.69 24.46
CA THR A 8 -19.74 -5.15 25.79
C THR A 8 -18.44 -4.73 26.50
N GLY A 9 -18.35 -3.48 26.93
CA GLY A 9 -17.19 -2.93 27.61
C GLY A 9 -16.13 -2.31 26.71
N MET A 10 -16.36 -2.25 25.37
CA MET A 10 -15.45 -1.61 24.43
C MET A 10 -16.05 -0.33 23.83
N GLY A 11 -15.23 0.71 23.68
CA GLY A 11 -15.57 1.95 22.97
C GLY A 11 -15.06 1.91 21.53
N LEU A 12 -15.81 2.50 20.59
CA LEU A 12 -15.42 2.64 19.19
C LEU A 12 -15.20 4.11 18.84
N ILE A 13 -14.01 4.43 18.32
CA ILE A 13 -13.68 5.75 17.80
C ILE A 13 -13.39 5.63 16.32
N THR A 14 -14.20 6.31 15.49
CA THR A 14 -13.92 6.44 14.06
C THR A 14 -13.19 7.75 13.81
N ARG A 15 -11.98 7.69 13.28
CA ARG A 15 -11.17 8.87 12.96
C ARG A 15 -11.61 9.51 11.64
N THR A 16 -11.25 10.77 11.45
CA THR A 16 -11.56 11.55 10.23
C THR A 16 -11.03 10.92 8.93
N ALA A 17 -9.95 10.15 8.99
CA ALA A 17 -9.45 9.34 7.87
C ALA A 17 -10.49 8.35 7.32
N GLY A 18 -11.44 7.90 8.16
CA GLY A 18 -12.54 7.03 7.76
C GLY A 18 -13.74 7.73 7.13
N ALA A 19 -13.76 9.07 7.04
CA ALA A 19 -14.93 9.84 6.59
C ALA A 19 -15.36 9.53 5.14
N LYS A 20 -14.42 9.13 4.28
CA LYS A 20 -14.67 8.77 2.87
C LYS A 20 -14.81 7.26 2.64
N ARG A 21 -14.76 6.43 3.70
CA ARG A 21 -14.85 4.98 3.60
C ARG A 21 -16.29 4.51 3.66
N THR A 22 -16.58 3.42 2.95
CA THR A 22 -17.90 2.80 2.98
C THR A 22 -18.17 2.12 4.32
N LYS A 23 -19.45 1.92 4.64
CA LYS A 23 -19.86 1.17 5.85
C LYS A 23 -19.26 -0.23 5.90
N ALA A 24 -19.14 -0.90 4.74
CA ALA A 24 -18.56 -2.24 4.64
C ALA A 24 -17.05 -2.25 4.98
N GLU A 25 -16.30 -1.25 4.53
CA GLU A 25 -14.87 -1.10 4.86
C GLU A 25 -14.69 -0.84 6.36
N ILE A 26 -15.45 0.08 6.95
CA ILE A 26 -15.38 0.37 8.40
C ILE A 26 -15.75 -0.87 9.22
N LYS A 27 -16.75 -1.66 8.80
CA LYS A 27 -17.11 -2.90 9.47
C LYS A 27 -15.99 -3.93 9.40
N ARG A 28 -15.35 -4.07 8.24
CA ARG A 28 -14.20 -4.97 8.05
C ARG A 28 -13.03 -4.59 8.95
N ASP A 29 -12.71 -3.29 9.02
CA ASP A 29 -11.62 -2.80 9.87
C ASP A 29 -11.92 -3.04 11.36
N TYR A 30 -13.16 -2.85 11.79
CA TYR A 30 -13.60 -3.17 13.14
C TYR A 30 -13.45 -4.66 13.45
N GLU A 31 -13.93 -5.53 12.58
CA GLU A 31 -13.81 -6.99 12.73
C GLU A 31 -12.35 -7.44 12.75
N TYR A 32 -11.49 -6.80 11.95
CA TYR A 32 -10.05 -7.03 11.97
C TYR A 32 -9.45 -6.67 13.33
N LEU A 33 -9.77 -5.50 13.89
CA LEU A 33 -9.28 -5.07 15.20
C LEU A 33 -9.73 -5.99 16.33
N LEU A 34 -10.95 -6.51 16.28
CA LEU A 34 -11.43 -7.50 17.25
C LEU A 34 -10.62 -8.80 17.19
N ARG A 35 -10.37 -9.32 15.99
CA ARG A 35 -9.53 -10.52 15.80
C ARG A 35 -8.10 -10.31 16.25
N LEU A 36 -7.55 -9.14 15.95
CA LEU A 36 -6.20 -8.77 16.38
C LEU A 36 -6.09 -8.72 17.90
N TRP A 37 -7.07 -8.08 18.56
CA TRP A 37 -7.12 -8.02 20.01
C TRP A 37 -7.18 -9.41 20.65
N GLU A 38 -8.00 -10.32 20.11
CA GLU A 38 -8.09 -11.69 20.59
C GLU A 38 -6.75 -12.42 20.44
N THR A 39 -6.08 -12.29 19.30
CA THR A 39 -4.75 -12.86 19.07
C THR A 39 -3.72 -12.33 20.08
N ILE A 40 -3.72 -11.02 20.34
CA ILE A 40 -2.84 -10.40 21.35
C ILE A 40 -3.12 -10.98 22.74
N ARG A 41 -4.39 -11.09 23.10
CA ARG A 41 -4.82 -11.62 24.40
C ARG A 41 -4.36 -13.07 24.58
N GLU A 42 -4.62 -13.93 23.61
CA GLU A 42 -4.23 -15.35 23.65
C GLU A 42 -2.70 -15.51 23.72
N THR A 43 -1.97 -14.73 22.90
CA THR A 43 -0.49 -14.76 22.93
C THR A 43 0.04 -14.29 24.27
N THR A 44 -0.54 -13.24 24.84
CA THR A 44 -0.14 -12.73 26.16
C THR A 44 -0.35 -13.78 27.26
N LEU A 45 -1.51 -14.44 27.27
CA LEU A 45 -1.85 -15.45 28.27
C LEU A 45 -0.99 -16.74 28.15
N SER A 46 -0.53 -17.06 26.95
CA SER A 46 0.31 -18.24 26.69
C SER A 46 1.82 -17.96 26.79
N SER A 47 2.24 -16.70 26.96
CA SER A 47 3.65 -16.30 26.97
C SER A 47 4.12 -15.98 28.38
N ASN A 48 5.43 -16.16 28.61
CA ASN A 48 6.11 -15.72 29.82
C ASN A 48 6.93 -14.45 29.54
N ALA A 49 6.88 -13.48 30.46
CA ALA A 49 7.67 -12.25 30.35
C ALA A 49 9.18 -12.51 30.56
N PRO A 50 10.08 -11.82 29.83
CA PRO A 50 9.80 -10.92 28.71
C PRO A 50 9.57 -11.68 27.39
N SER A 51 8.54 -11.30 26.65
CA SER A 51 8.20 -11.91 25.36
C SER A 51 7.61 -10.87 24.39
N LEU A 52 7.95 -10.97 23.09
CA LEU A 52 7.33 -10.17 22.05
C LEU A 52 5.91 -10.68 21.78
N ILE A 53 4.91 -9.88 22.11
CA ILE A 53 3.51 -10.24 21.94
C ILE A 53 2.97 -9.82 20.58
N TYR A 54 3.28 -8.60 20.16
CA TYR A 54 2.81 -8.04 18.89
C TYR A 54 3.82 -7.06 18.32
N GLU A 55 4.02 -7.15 17.00
CA GLU A 55 4.85 -6.23 16.24
C GLU A 55 4.15 -5.85 14.94
N GLU A 56 4.06 -4.57 14.65
CA GLU A 56 3.40 -4.04 13.45
C GLU A 56 4.39 -3.68 12.32
N GLU A 57 5.69 -3.80 12.54
CA GLU A 57 6.73 -3.32 11.61
C GLU A 57 6.94 -4.20 10.38
N ASN A 58 6.22 -5.31 10.23
CA ASN A 58 6.37 -6.19 9.07
C ASN A 58 5.87 -5.51 7.79
N LEU A 59 6.80 -5.22 6.86
CA LEU A 59 6.52 -4.55 5.58
C LEU A 59 5.43 -5.25 4.76
N VAL A 60 5.42 -6.58 4.76
CA VAL A 60 4.42 -7.37 4.02
C VAL A 60 3.02 -7.13 4.57
N ARG A 61 2.86 -7.15 5.88
CA ARG A 61 1.57 -6.89 6.54
C ARG A 61 1.10 -5.47 6.29
N ARG A 62 2.00 -4.49 6.41
CA ARG A 62 1.69 -3.08 6.14
C ARG A 62 1.27 -2.86 4.69
N ALA A 63 2.01 -3.40 3.73
CA ALA A 63 1.67 -3.28 2.31
C ALA A 63 0.29 -3.88 2.01
N VAL A 64 -0.01 -5.08 2.51
CA VAL A 64 -1.31 -5.72 2.33
C VAL A 64 -2.43 -4.91 2.97
N ARG A 65 -2.22 -4.42 4.20
CA ARG A 65 -3.23 -3.64 4.93
C ARG A 65 -3.54 -2.30 4.28
N ASP A 66 -2.51 -1.58 3.87
CA ASP A 66 -2.62 -0.18 3.48
C ASP A 66 -2.88 -0.01 1.97
N MET A 67 -2.45 -0.97 1.15
CA MET A 67 -2.48 -0.85 -0.30
C MET A 67 -3.51 -1.75 -0.97
N PHE A 68 -3.82 -2.94 -0.39
CA PHE A 68 -4.73 -3.88 -1.04
C PHE A 68 -6.19 -3.48 -0.83
N ASP A 69 -6.95 -3.35 -1.92
CA ASP A 69 -8.38 -3.11 -1.91
C ASP A 69 -9.12 -3.98 -2.96
N LYS A 70 -10.40 -3.70 -3.18
CA LYS A 70 -11.27 -4.45 -4.10
C LYS A 70 -10.90 -4.32 -5.58
N ASP A 71 -10.11 -3.29 -5.94
CA ASP A 71 -9.74 -3.00 -7.32
C ASP A 71 -8.49 -3.79 -7.76
N PHE A 72 -7.90 -4.57 -6.85
CA PHE A 72 -6.79 -5.48 -7.15
C PHE A 72 -7.26 -6.90 -7.43
N ASP A 73 -6.75 -7.50 -8.51
CA ASP A 73 -7.05 -8.90 -8.88
C ASP A 73 -6.37 -9.89 -7.94
N GLY A 74 -5.23 -9.51 -7.34
CA GLY A 74 -4.48 -10.36 -6.42
C GLY A 74 -3.12 -9.80 -6.07
N ILE A 75 -2.36 -10.59 -5.33
CA ILE A 75 -0.99 -10.28 -4.89
C ILE A 75 -0.07 -11.39 -5.35
N GLN A 76 1.02 -11.05 -6.01
CA GLN A 76 2.13 -11.96 -6.26
C GLN A 76 3.28 -11.67 -5.29
N VAL A 77 3.80 -12.70 -4.66
CA VAL A 77 4.88 -12.57 -3.67
C VAL A 77 6.01 -13.52 -4.02
N GLU A 78 7.21 -12.99 -4.14
CA GLU A 78 8.43 -13.77 -4.32
C GLU A 78 8.93 -14.33 -2.98
N GLY A 79 9.43 -15.56 -3.00
CA GLY A 79 9.87 -16.27 -1.81
C GLY A 79 8.72 -16.95 -1.04
N TYR A 80 9.06 -18.02 -0.35
CA TYR A 80 8.08 -18.83 0.39
C TYR A 80 7.61 -18.12 1.66
N GLU A 81 8.54 -17.58 2.44
CA GLU A 81 8.23 -16.97 3.73
C GLU A 81 7.40 -15.69 3.58
N GLY A 82 7.77 -14.82 2.64
CA GLY A 82 6.99 -13.60 2.33
C GLY A 82 5.58 -13.95 1.85
N TRP A 83 5.45 -14.94 0.96
CA TRP A 83 4.15 -15.41 0.49
C TRP A 83 3.29 -15.97 1.64
N LYS A 84 3.88 -16.79 2.50
CA LYS A 84 3.19 -17.38 3.66
C LYS A 84 2.68 -16.27 4.59
N GLN A 85 3.54 -15.30 4.94
CA GLN A 85 3.17 -14.16 5.76
C GLN A 85 2.02 -13.33 5.15
N ALA A 86 2.11 -13.00 3.85
CA ALA A 86 1.07 -12.25 3.14
C ALA A 86 -0.26 -13.02 3.14
N ARG A 87 -0.23 -14.32 2.85
CA ARG A 87 -1.41 -15.17 2.80
C ARG A 87 -2.06 -15.35 4.18
N ASP A 88 -1.26 -15.61 5.20
CA ASP A 88 -1.76 -15.80 6.57
C ASP A 88 -2.34 -14.50 7.12
N PHE A 89 -1.71 -13.36 6.84
CA PHE A 89 -2.25 -12.05 7.17
C PHE A 89 -3.55 -11.75 6.40
N MET A 90 -3.60 -12.05 5.09
CA MET A 90 -4.81 -11.88 4.28
C MET A 90 -5.98 -12.72 4.81
N ARG A 91 -5.74 -13.92 5.36
CA ARG A 91 -6.78 -14.74 5.99
C ARG A 91 -7.42 -14.05 7.20
N VAL A 92 -6.64 -13.26 7.92
CA VAL A 92 -7.14 -12.48 9.08
C VAL A 92 -7.83 -11.21 8.61
N LEU A 93 -7.24 -10.49 7.64
CA LEU A 93 -7.76 -9.21 7.15
C LEU A 93 -9.01 -9.38 6.27
N MET A 94 -8.88 -10.19 5.21
CA MET A 94 -9.92 -10.45 4.21
C MET A 94 -9.92 -11.94 3.81
N PRO A 95 -10.56 -12.84 4.58
CA PRO A 95 -10.51 -14.27 4.36
C PRO A 95 -10.88 -14.72 2.94
N ALA A 96 -11.87 -14.06 2.32
CA ALA A 96 -12.32 -14.35 0.96
C ALA A 96 -11.24 -14.08 -0.11
N GLN A 97 -10.31 -13.16 0.15
CA GLN A 97 -9.23 -12.78 -0.77
C GLN A 97 -7.94 -13.57 -0.55
N ALA A 98 -7.83 -14.38 0.49
CA ALA A 98 -6.62 -15.17 0.77
C ALA A 98 -6.21 -16.11 -0.38
N LYS A 99 -7.19 -16.55 -1.19
CA LYS A 99 -6.95 -17.36 -2.39
C LYS A 99 -6.24 -16.59 -3.51
N ASN A 100 -6.33 -15.27 -3.52
CA ASN A 100 -5.73 -14.39 -4.53
C ASN A 100 -4.30 -13.97 -4.17
N VAL A 101 -3.73 -14.51 -3.10
CA VAL A 101 -2.32 -14.33 -2.75
C VAL A 101 -1.51 -15.49 -3.34
N HIS A 102 -0.79 -15.21 -4.42
CA HIS A 102 -0.08 -16.20 -5.22
C HIS A 102 1.43 -16.14 -4.95
N ARG A 103 2.04 -17.32 -4.83
CA ARG A 103 3.49 -17.40 -4.80
C ARG A 103 4.06 -17.27 -6.22
N TYR A 104 4.94 -16.29 -6.42
CA TYR A 104 5.68 -16.18 -7.67
C TYR A 104 6.69 -17.32 -7.82
N ARG A 105 6.77 -17.91 -9.02
CA ARG A 105 7.65 -19.06 -9.35
C ARG A 105 8.41 -18.86 -10.65
N GLY A 106 8.51 -17.63 -11.15
CA GLY A 106 9.26 -17.31 -12.35
C GLY A 106 10.77 -17.49 -12.15
N SER A 107 11.50 -17.62 -13.26
CA SER A 107 12.95 -17.73 -13.27
C SER A 107 13.67 -16.38 -13.12
N LYS A 108 13.02 -15.29 -13.51
CA LYS A 108 13.51 -13.92 -13.29
C LYS A 108 12.94 -13.37 -11.98
N PRO A 109 13.66 -12.49 -11.26
CA PRO A 109 13.11 -11.79 -10.11
C PRO A 109 11.77 -11.12 -10.45
N LEU A 110 10.82 -11.12 -9.51
CA LEU A 110 9.45 -10.65 -9.74
C LEU A 110 9.40 -9.21 -10.27
N PHE A 111 10.16 -8.30 -9.69
CA PHE A 111 10.18 -6.90 -10.09
C PHE A 111 10.82 -6.71 -11.47
N ALA A 112 11.90 -7.43 -11.76
CA ALA A 112 12.53 -7.40 -13.06
C ALA A 112 11.62 -7.99 -14.17
N ALA A 113 10.87 -9.05 -13.86
CA ALA A 113 9.92 -9.67 -14.78
C ALA A 113 8.74 -8.73 -15.14
N ASN A 114 8.40 -7.79 -14.25
CA ASN A 114 7.32 -6.82 -14.44
C ASN A 114 7.82 -5.40 -14.77
N GLY A 115 9.12 -5.21 -15.02
CA GLY A 115 9.72 -3.90 -15.37
C GLY A 115 9.69 -2.88 -14.23
N ILE A 116 9.49 -3.33 -12.99
CA ILE A 116 9.41 -2.45 -11.81
C ILE A 116 10.82 -2.05 -11.35
N GLU A 117 11.81 -2.94 -11.51
CA GLU A 117 13.17 -2.72 -11.03
C GLU A 117 13.83 -1.50 -11.70
N ASP A 118 13.53 -1.27 -12.98
CA ASP A 118 14.01 -0.10 -13.72
C ASP A 118 13.33 1.21 -13.29
N LEU A 119 12.16 1.14 -12.65
CA LEU A 119 11.41 2.29 -12.15
C LEU A 119 11.86 2.74 -10.76
N LEU A 120 12.35 1.82 -9.92
CA LEU A 120 12.74 2.13 -8.55
C LEU A 120 13.82 3.22 -8.44
N PRO A 121 14.90 3.23 -9.23
CA PRO A 121 15.87 4.32 -9.21
C PRO A 121 15.28 5.67 -9.63
N GLN A 122 14.24 5.66 -10.48
CA GLN A 122 13.64 6.88 -11.01
C GLN A 122 12.85 7.66 -9.93
N ILE A 123 12.37 6.97 -8.88
CA ILE A 123 11.66 7.59 -7.75
C ILE A 123 12.53 8.65 -7.06
N HIS A 124 13.85 8.48 -7.05
CA HIS A 124 14.81 9.37 -6.40
C HIS A 124 15.45 10.39 -7.35
N GLN A 125 15.10 10.35 -8.64
CA GLN A 125 15.61 11.31 -9.61
C GLN A 125 14.79 12.59 -9.63
N PRO A 126 15.43 13.76 -9.74
CA PRO A 126 14.70 15.02 -9.84
C PRO A 126 13.99 15.18 -11.18
N VAL A 127 14.31 14.36 -12.19
CA VAL A 127 13.78 14.45 -13.55
C VAL A 127 12.65 13.45 -13.74
N GLY A 128 11.44 13.95 -14.04
CA GLY A 128 10.26 13.14 -14.36
C GLY A 128 9.91 13.26 -15.86
N PRO A 129 10.04 12.18 -16.66
CA PRO A 129 9.65 12.20 -18.07
C PRO A 129 8.15 12.29 -18.26
N LEU A 130 7.68 13.04 -19.25
CA LEU A 130 6.30 13.15 -19.65
C LEU A 130 6.01 12.32 -20.91
N LYS A 131 4.78 11.85 -21.05
CA LYS A 131 4.33 11.06 -22.23
C LYS A 131 4.46 11.84 -23.54
N SER A 132 4.38 13.17 -23.50
CA SER A 132 4.57 14.07 -24.65
C SER A 132 6.00 14.10 -25.18
N GLY A 133 6.98 13.60 -24.42
CA GLY A 133 8.42 13.70 -24.71
C GLY A 133 9.08 14.92 -24.04
N GLY A 134 8.35 15.70 -23.28
CA GLY A 134 8.86 16.70 -22.35
C GLY A 134 9.29 16.07 -21.03
N TYR A 135 9.78 16.88 -20.11
CA TYR A 135 10.13 16.42 -18.77
C TYR A 135 10.01 17.54 -17.74
N LEU A 136 9.80 17.15 -16.49
CA LEU A 136 9.81 18.04 -15.34
C LEU A 136 11.12 17.87 -14.58
N VAL A 137 11.65 18.96 -14.05
CA VAL A 137 12.75 18.93 -13.07
C VAL A 137 12.20 19.45 -11.75
N ILE A 138 12.18 18.60 -10.74
CA ILE A 138 11.63 18.91 -9.41
C ILE A 138 12.77 18.89 -8.41
N ASN A 139 13.13 20.05 -7.87
CA ASN A 139 14.19 20.20 -6.89
C ASN A 139 13.64 20.79 -5.60
N GLN A 140 13.92 20.14 -4.49
CA GLN A 140 13.62 20.66 -3.17
C GLN A 140 14.77 21.58 -2.72
N THR A 141 14.43 22.80 -2.34
CA THR A 141 15.32 23.75 -1.66
C THR A 141 14.96 23.84 -0.18
N GLU A 142 15.71 24.60 0.61
CA GLU A 142 15.43 24.80 2.02
C GLU A 142 14.02 25.41 2.27
N ALA A 143 13.59 26.31 1.42
CA ALA A 143 12.36 27.11 1.62
C ALA A 143 11.20 26.74 0.69
N LEU A 144 11.46 26.08 -0.45
CA LEU A 144 10.44 25.81 -1.48
C LEU A 144 10.79 24.59 -2.33
N VAL A 145 9.81 24.13 -3.10
CA VAL A 145 10.05 23.16 -4.18
C VAL A 145 10.04 23.92 -5.50
N ALA A 146 11.14 23.90 -6.23
CA ALA A 146 11.25 24.47 -7.58
C ALA A 146 10.87 23.40 -8.61
N ILE A 147 9.97 23.75 -9.52
CA ILE A 147 9.52 22.88 -10.62
C ILE A 147 9.82 23.60 -11.92
N ASP A 148 10.69 23.01 -12.74
CA ASP A 148 11.00 23.48 -14.07
C ASP A 148 10.34 22.58 -15.11
N VAL A 149 9.66 23.17 -16.09
CA VAL A 149 8.92 22.45 -17.13
C VAL A 149 9.64 22.56 -18.45
N ASN A 150 10.07 21.44 -18.99
CA ASN A 150 10.84 21.39 -20.22
C ASN A 150 10.06 20.66 -21.32
N SER A 151 9.96 21.28 -22.49
CA SER A 151 9.29 20.70 -23.65
C SER A 151 10.04 19.49 -24.25
N GLY A 152 11.34 19.40 -24.04
CA GLY A 152 12.16 18.30 -24.54
C GLY A 152 11.97 18.06 -26.04
N ARG A 153 11.48 16.86 -26.40
CA ARG A 153 11.17 16.48 -27.80
C ARG A 153 9.79 16.91 -28.27
N ALA A 154 8.96 17.49 -27.41
CA ALA A 154 7.59 17.92 -27.74
C ALA A 154 7.55 19.26 -28.45
N THR A 155 8.40 19.49 -29.46
CA THR A 155 8.56 20.79 -30.16
C THR A 155 7.85 20.85 -31.52
N LYS A 156 6.91 19.94 -31.78
CA LYS A 156 6.23 19.84 -33.09
C LYS A 156 5.09 20.84 -33.27
N GLU A 157 4.70 21.54 -32.21
CA GLU A 157 3.61 22.50 -32.27
C GLU A 157 4.07 23.88 -32.79
N ARG A 158 3.12 24.62 -33.36
CA ARG A 158 3.42 25.91 -34.03
C ARG A 158 3.69 27.06 -33.07
N ASN A 159 3.29 26.92 -31.81
CA ASN A 159 3.53 27.92 -30.78
C ASN A 159 3.80 27.31 -29.39
N VAL A 160 4.35 28.12 -28.51
CA VAL A 160 4.76 27.70 -27.15
C VAL A 160 3.57 27.28 -26.30
N GLU A 161 2.40 27.95 -26.43
CA GLU A 161 1.21 27.61 -25.65
C GLU A 161 0.67 26.21 -25.99
N GLN A 162 0.62 25.87 -27.28
CA GLN A 162 0.19 24.54 -27.70
C GLN A 162 1.18 23.44 -27.28
N THR A 163 2.47 23.76 -27.22
CA THR A 163 3.47 22.85 -26.67
C THR A 163 3.28 22.64 -25.16
N ALA A 164 2.96 23.68 -24.42
CA ALA A 164 2.73 23.61 -22.96
C ALA A 164 1.46 22.86 -22.58
N TYR A 165 0.48 22.77 -23.48
CA TYR A 165 -0.81 22.11 -23.25
C TYR A 165 -0.74 20.58 -23.37
N LYS A 166 0.31 20.04 -23.91
CA LYS A 166 0.57 18.61 -24.10
C LYS A 166 1.28 17.96 -22.91
#